data_785822c081a6f96d9cf31ca9efe98bbf
#
_entry.id   785822c081a6f96d9cf31ca9efe98bbf
#
_cell.length_a   1.000
_cell.length_b   1.000
_cell.length_c   1.000
_cell.angle_alpha   90.00
_cell.angle_beta   90.00
_cell.angle_gamma   90.00
#
_symmetry.space_group_name_H-M   'P 1'
#
loop_
_entity.id
_entity.type
_entity.pdbx_description
1 polymer ?
#
loop_
_entity_poly.entity_id
_entity_poly.type
_entity_poly.pdbx_seq_one_letter_code
_entity_poly.pdbx_strand_id
1 'polypeptide(L)'
;MRIAVLSDIHGNLGALQAVLRDLSHRRVDAIVNLGDSLSGPLQPAETAAFLMAQPWTHLAGNHERQLLDFAPERRGPSDRYAHAQLGSEAFGWMAKLRSAQPLDEDVFLCHGTPRSDVEYFLDTVDAPRVRSATPDEIEERLGPVSAAVVLCGHTHIPSMARSRAGQLLLNPGSVGLQAYEDGNPVHHVVENHSPDARYAIVERQGREWRGQLLAVPYDHAGAADLARQRGRPDWEAALLYGRMAAPLPSHPAAAGGRTPGGSP
;
A
#
# COMPACT_ATOMS: atom_id res chain seq x y z
N MET A 1 -8.86 -2.80 -24.41
CA MET A 1 -8.89 -2.07 -23.13
C MET A 1 -7.60 -2.33 -22.40
N ARG A 2 -6.94 -1.27 -21.96
CA ARG A 2 -5.65 -1.31 -21.26
C ARG A 2 -5.70 -0.39 -20.05
N ILE A 3 -5.56 -0.91 -18.84
CA ILE A 3 -5.77 -0.20 -17.58
C ILE A 3 -4.46 -0.15 -16.81
N ALA A 4 -4.06 1.04 -16.37
CA ALA A 4 -3.01 1.20 -15.37
C ALA A 4 -3.61 1.06 -13.97
N VAL A 5 -2.94 0.29 -13.12
CA VAL A 5 -3.39 -0.07 -11.78
C VAL A 5 -2.39 0.46 -10.78
N LEU A 6 -2.81 1.41 -9.97
CA LEU A 6 -2.06 2.03 -8.89
C LEU A 6 -2.70 1.66 -7.55
N SER A 7 -1.91 1.57 -6.49
CA SER A 7 -2.39 1.32 -5.12
C SER A 7 -1.38 1.85 -4.12
N ASP A 8 -1.82 2.11 -2.91
CA ASP A 8 -0.96 2.33 -1.75
C ASP A 8 0.07 3.46 -1.98
N ILE A 9 -0.45 4.63 -2.37
CA ILE A 9 0.37 5.82 -2.70
C ILE A 9 0.95 6.45 -1.43
N HIS A 10 0.22 6.41 -0.32
CA HIS A 10 0.67 6.83 1.00
C HIS A 10 1.28 8.24 1.05
N GLY A 11 0.67 9.20 0.35
CA GLY A 11 1.14 10.58 0.33
C GLY A 11 2.49 10.78 -0.36
N ASN A 12 3.03 9.78 -1.06
CA ASN A 12 4.29 9.85 -1.78
C ASN A 12 4.07 10.41 -3.21
N LEU A 13 3.90 11.72 -3.28
CA LEU A 13 3.66 12.41 -4.55
C LEU A 13 4.83 12.23 -5.53
N GLY A 14 6.07 12.20 -5.03
CA GLY A 14 7.27 12.01 -5.87
C GLY A 14 7.27 10.66 -6.59
N ALA A 15 6.92 9.59 -5.88
CA ALA A 15 6.76 8.25 -6.45
C ALA A 15 5.60 8.21 -7.47
N LEU A 16 4.44 8.78 -7.11
CA LEU A 16 3.30 8.88 -8.01
C LEU A 16 3.65 9.60 -9.32
N GLN A 17 4.33 10.74 -9.22
CA GLN A 17 4.76 11.50 -10.40
C GLN A 17 5.75 10.71 -11.28
N ALA A 18 6.62 9.89 -10.68
CA ALA A 18 7.52 9.02 -11.45
C ALA A 18 6.74 7.94 -12.22
N VAL A 19 5.77 7.30 -11.57
CA VAL A 19 4.86 6.35 -12.22
C VAL A 19 4.11 7.01 -13.38
N LEU A 20 3.59 8.22 -13.19
CA LEU A 20 2.86 8.93 -14.25
C LEU A 20 3.75 9.33 -15.42
N ARG A 21 5.01 9.70 -15.18
CA ARG A 21 5.99 9.94 -16.26
C ARG A 21 6.23 8.67 -17.08
N ASP A 22 6.38 7.51 -16.43
CA ASP A 22 6.52 6.23 -17.13
C ASP A 22 5.24 5.86 -17.91
N LEU A 23 4.06 6.05 -17.30
CA LEU A 23 2.76 5.84 -17.94
C LEU A 23 2.53 6.71 -19.18
N SER A 24 3.08 7.93 -19.23
CA SER A 24 2.91 8.83 -20.38
C SER A 24 3.41 8.24 -21.70
N HIS A 25 4.31 7.25 -21.64
CA HIS A 25 4.86 6.53 -22.77
C HIS A 25 4.14 5.21 -23.10
N ARG A 26 3.10 4.82 -22.32
CA ARG A 26 2.54 3.46 -22.38
C ARG A 26 1.15 3.33 -23.00
N ARG A 27 0.46 4.41 -23.33
CA ARG A 27 -0.90 4.41 -23.90
C ARG A 27 -1.86 3.50 -23.13
N VAL A 28 -2.49 4.02 -22.10
CA VAL A 28 -3.54 3.35 -21.34
C VAL A 28 -4.89 4.02 -21.61
N ASP A 29 -5.97 3.24 -21.55
CA ASP A 29 -7.34 3.73 -21.75
C ASP A 29 -7.93 4.29 -20.44
N ALA A 30 -7.48 3.75 -19.29
CA ALA A 30 -7.94 4.15 -17.98
C ALA A 30 -6.84 3.99 -16.93
N ILE A 31 -6.97 4.75 -15.83
CA ILE A 31 -6.15 4.60 -14.63
C ILE A 31 -7.09 4.33 -13.46
N VAL A 32 -6.76 3.34 -12.63
CA VAL A 32 -7.46 3.06 -11.38
C VAL A 32 -6.50 3.18 -10.21
N ASN A 33 -6.99 3.68 -9.08
CA ASN A 33 -6.27 3.74 -7.81
C ASN A 33 -7.05 2.97 -6.75
N LEU A 34 -6.44 1.95 -6.19
CA LEU A 34 -7.09 0.96 -5.35
C LEU A 34 -7.13 1.32 -3.85
N GLY A 35 -6.79 2.56 -3.49
CA GLY A 35 -6.87 3.04 -2.10
C GLY A 35 -5.53 3.23 -1.42
N ASP A 36 -5.59 3.55 -0.14
CA ASP A 36 -4.45 3.93 0.72
C ASP A 36 -3.59 5.05 0.10
N SER A 37 -4.29 6.11 -0.29
CA SER A 37 -3.73 7.19 -1.08
C SER A 37 -2.96 8.21 -0.25
N LEU A 38 -3.43 8.51 0.99
CA LEU A 38 -3.03 9.73 1.70
C LEU A 38 -2.29 9.51 3.01
N SER A 39 -2.50 8.36 3.68
CA SER A 39 -1.86 8.08 4.97
C SER A 39 -0.34 7.93 4.83
N GLY A 40 0.40 8.77 5.52
CA GLY A 40 1.86 8.74 5.48
C GLY A 40 2.47 10.06 5.96
N PRO A 41 3.77 10.07 6.29
CA PRO A 41 4.46 11.27 6.77
C PRO A 41 5.00 12.15 5.64
N LEU A 42 4.64 11.89 4.35
CA LEU A 42 5.23 12.63 3.23
C LEU A 42 4.38 13.85 2.82
N GLN A 43 3.63 13.78 1.75
CA GLN A 43 2.92 14.92 1.14
C GLN A 43 1.41 14.62 1.00
N PRO A 44 0.68 14.35 2.10
CA PRO A 44 -0.73 13.96 2.00
C PRO A 44 -1.63 15.04 1.39
N ALA A 45 -1.41 16.32 1.71
CA ALA A 45 -2.26 17.40 1.20
C ALA A 45 -2.05 17.62 -0.30
N GLU A 46 -0.81 17.64 -0.76
CA GLU A 46 -0.46 17.82 -2.17
C GLU A 46 -0.90 16.60 -3.00
N THR A 47 -0.77 15.40 -2.43
CA THR A 47 -1.25 14.17 -3.04
C THR A 47 -2.77 14.17 -3.17
N ALA A 48 -3.49 14.60 -2.13
CA ALA A 48 -4.94 14.74 -2.16
C ALA A 48 -5.39 15.73 -3.24
N ALA A 49 -4.79 16.93 -3.28
CA ALA A 49 -5.11 17.94 -4.28
C ALA A 49 -4.87 17.41 -5.71
N PHE A 50 -3.78 16.67 -5.91
CA PHE A 50 -3.49 16.05 -7.20
C PHE A 50 -4.53 15.00 -7.57
N LEU A 51 -4.83 14.04 -6.69
CA LEU A 51 -5.75 12.93 -6.97
C LEU A 51 -7.19 13.38 -7.17
N MET A 52 -7.67 14.33 -6.39
CA MET A 52 -9.00 14.91 -6.55
C MET A 52 -9.24 15.57 -7.91
N ALA A 53 -8.17 16.04 -8.56
CA ALA A 53 -8.24 16.64 -9.89
C ALA A 53 -8.20 15.61 -11.04
N GLN A 54 -7.99 14.31 -10.75
CA GLN A 54 -7.90 13.28 -11.78
C GLN A 54 -9.26 12.64 -12.09
N PRO A 55 -9.54 12.36 -13.38
CA PRO A 55 -10.76 11.65 -13.78
C PRO A 55 -10.64 10.12 -13.62
N TRP A 56 -9.92 9.66 -12.61
CA TRP A 56 -9.66 8.23 -12.40
C TRP A 56 -10.75 7.60 -11.53
N THR A 57 -10.84 6.28 -11.58
CA THR A 57 -11.59 5.54 -10.58
C THR A 57 -10.71 5.36 -9.34
N HIS A 58 -11.16 5.91 -8.20
CA HIS A 58 -10.48 5.79 -6.92
C HIS A 58 -11.29 4.92 -5.97
N LEU A 59 -10.60 4.06 -5.22
CA LEU A 59 -11.15 3.36 -4.06
C LEU A 59 -10.68 4.00 -2.76
N ALA A 60 -11.41 3.72 -1.68
CA ALA A 60 -10.91 3.86 -0.31
C ALA A 60 -10.17 2.59 0.09
N GLY A 61 -9.00 2.73 0.69
CA GLY A 61 -8.38 1.65 1.46
C GLY A 61 -8.77 1.72 2.94
N ASN A 62 -8.14 0.88 3.75
CA ASN A 62 -8.36 0.92 5.20
C ASN A 62 -7.90 2.24 5.82
N HIS A 63 -6.88 2.88 5.28
CA HIS A 63 -6.41 4.16 5.79
C HIS A 63 -7.36 5.31 5.50
N GLU A 64 -8.05 5.38 4.36
CA GLU A 64 -9.11 6.37 4.15
C GLU A 64 -10.23 6.20 5.20
N ARG A 65 -10.67 4.96 5.49
CA ARG A 65 -11.66 4.68 6.54
C ARG A 65 -11.13 5.06 7.93
N GLN A 66 -9.87 4.75 8.25
CA GLN A 66 -9.25 5.10 9.53
C GLN A 66 -9.12 6.61 9.73
N LEU A 67 -8.76 7.35 8.67
CA LEU A 67 -8.71 8.81 8.69
C LEU A 67 -10.09 9.44 8.96
N LEU A 68 -11.17 8.84 8.43
CA LEU A 68 -12.53 9.32 8.61
C LEU A 68 -13.11 8.93 9.98
N ASP A 69 -12.97 7.67 10.38
CA ASP A 69 -13.78 7.07 11.44
C ASP A 69 -13.05 6.95 12.79
N PHE A 70 -11.70 6.91 12.78
CA PHE A 70 -10.97 6.66 14.02
C PHE A 70 -10.84 7.93 14.86
N ALA A 71 -11.16 7.82 16.15
CA ALA A 71 -10.82 8.83 17.13
C ALA A 71 -9.29 9.07 17.16
N PRO A 72 -8.82 10.28 17.51
CA PRO A 72 -7.40 10.65 17.46
C PRO A 72 -6.46 9.64 18.16
N GLU A 73 -6.91 9.06 19.26
CA GLU A 73 -6.14 8.11 20.09
C GLU A 73 -5.92 6.77 19.41
N ARG A 74 -6.81 6.41 18.48
CA ARG A 74 -6.74 5.14 17.73
C ARG A 74 -5.93 5.25 16.43
N ARG A 75 -5.65 6.48 15.97
CA ARG A 75 -4.90 6.69 14.72
C ARG A 75 -3.43 6.34 14.91
N GLY A 76 -2.87 5.56 14.01
CA GLY A 76 -1.44 5.31 13.91
C GLY A 76 -0.65 6.59 13.57
N PRO A 77 0.69 6.60 13.72
CA PRO A 77 1.51 7.77 13.45
C PRO A 77 1.33 8.37 12.05
N SER A 78 1.19 7.52 11.03
CA SER A 78 0.98 7.93 9.62
C SER A 78 -0.37 8.62 9.45
N ASP A 79 -1.45 8.04 10.01
CA ASP A 79 -2.79 8.64 9.95
C ASP A 79 -2.87 9.95 10.74
N ARG A 80 -2.25 10.03 11.92
CA ARG A 80 -2.22 11.29 12.69
C ARG A 80 -1.57 12.41 11.91
N TYR A 81 -0.42 12.11 11.28
CA TYR A 81 0.27 13.10 10.47
C TYR A 81 -0.59 13.54 9.28
N ALA A 82 -1.09 12.59 8.49
CA ALA A 82 -1.91 12.88 7.32
C ALA A 82 -3.18 13.65 7.70
N HIS A 83 -3.90 13.23 8.74
CA HIS A 83 -5.12 13.90 9.21
C HIS A 83 -4.87 15.37 9.58
N ALA A 84 -3.71 15.69 10.17
CA ALA A 84 -3.36 17.07 10.54
C ALA A 84 -3.04 17.96 9.33
N GLN A 85 -2.72 17.37 8.18
CA GLN A 85 -2.38 18.09 6.94
C GLN A 85 -3.57 18.22 5.98
N LEU A 86 -4.59 17.35 6.10
CA LEU A 86 -5.72 17.29 5.17
C LEU A 86 -6.79 18.34 5.51
N GLY A 87 -7.31 18.98 4.48
CA GLY A 87 -8.46 19.90 4.59
C GLY A 87 -9.81 19.20 4.41
N SER A 88 -10.89 19.92 4.69
CA SER A 88 -12.27 19.40 4.60
C SER A 88 -12.64 18.85 3.22
N GLU A 89 -12.07 19.39 2.14
CA GLU A 89 -12.30 18.91 0.77
C GLU A 89 -11.79 17.48 0.59
N ALA A 90 -10.59 17.17 1.12
CA ALA A 90 -10.01 15.83 1.07
C ALA A 90 -10.86 14.83 1.86
N PHE A 91 -11.34 15.20 3.05
CA PHE A 91 -12.27 14.36 3.82
C PHE A 91 -13.58 14.15 3.08
N GLY A 92 -14.16 15.20 2.48
CA GLY A 92 -15.36 15.11 1.66
C GLY A 92 -15.18 14.26 0.41
N TRP A 93 -13.98 14.20 -0.15
CA TRP A 93 -13.64 13.32 -1.26
C TRP A 93 -13.53 11.87 -0.80
N MET A 94 -12.73 11.57 0.23
CA MET A 94 -12.57 10.23 0.80
C MET A 94 -13.90 9.59 1.21
N ALA A 95 -14.82 10.37 1.80
CA ALA A 95 -16.13 9.90 2.24
C ALA A 95 -17.05 9.40 1.10
N LYS A 96 -16.73 9.70 -0.15
CA LYS A 96 -17.49 9.24 -1.33
C LYS A 96 -16.91 7.98 -1.95
N LEU A 97 -15.69 7.58 -1.57
CA LEU A 97 -15.01 6.43 -2.12
C LEU A 97 -15.58 5.13 -1.54
N ARG A 98 -15.53 4.07 -2.34
CA ARG A 98 -15.88 2.70 -1.92
C ARG A 98 -14.61 1.88 -1.78
N SER A 99 -14.59 0.90 -0.89
CA SER A 99 -13.46 -0.03 -0.74
C SER A 99 -13.45 -1.14 -1.79
N ALA A 100 -14.60 -1.39 -2.43
CA ALA A 100 -14.73 -2.36 -3.52
C ALA A 100 -15.88 -1.98 -4.45
N GLN A 101 -15.70 -2.17 -5.76
CA GLN A 101 -16.74 -1.95 -6.78
C GLN A 101 -16.34 -2.56 -8.13
N PRO A 102 -17.30 -2.91 -9.00
CA PRO A 102 -17.00 -3.18 -10.40
C PRO A 102 -16.53 -1.89 -11.10
N LEU A 103 -15.55 -2.02 -11.98
CA LEU A 103 -15.19 -0.98 -12.95
C LEU A 103 -16.09 -1.10 -14.18
N ASP A 104 -16.29 -2.33 -14.65
CA ASP A 104 -17.20 -2.72 -15.73
C ASP A 104 -17.63 -4.20 -15.54
N GLU A 105 -18.17 -4.84 -16.59
CA GLU A 105 -18.61 -6.24 -16.55
C GLU A 105 -17.45 -7.23 -16.38
N ASP A 106 -16.26 -6.88 -16.87
CA ASP A 106 -15.08 -7.76 -16.88
C ASP A 106 -14.13 -7.52 -15.71
N VAL A 107 -14.15 -6.33 -15.06
CA VAL A 107 -13.13 -5.91 -14.10
C VAL A 107 -13.76 -5.48 -12.77
N PHE A 108 -13.32 -6.14 -11.70
CA PHE A 108 -13.70 -5.81 -10.32
C PHE A 108 -12.49 -5.25 -9.57
N LEU A 109 -12.72 -4.19 -8.79
CA LEU A 109 -11.72 -3.50 -7.98
C LEU A 109 -12.03 -3.70 -6.50
N CYS A 110 -11.02 -3.97 -5.70
CA CYS A 110 -11.10 -3.95 -4.23
C CYS A 110 -9.77 -3.43 -3.66
N HIS A 111 -9.79 -2.92 -2.42
CA HIS A 111 -8.53 -2.57 -1.76
C HIS A 111 -7.83 -3.82 -1.22
N GLY A 112 -8.42 -4.51 -0.26
CA GLY A 112 -7.98 -5.82 0.22
C GLY A 112 -8.63 -6.95 -0.58
N THR A 113 -9.70 -7.53 -0.04
CA THR A 113 -10.55 -8.52 -0.73
C THR A 113 -11.90 -7.92 -1.13
N PRO A 114 -12.73 -8.59 -1.94
CA PRO A 114 -14.07 -8.11 -2.26
C PRO A 114 -14.96 -7.83 -1.03
N ARG A 115 -14.67 -8.46 0.11
CA ARG A 115 -15.46 -8.36 1.36
C ARG A 115 -14.81 -7.53 2.47
N SER A 116 -13.52 -7.19 2.33
CA SER A 116 -12.76 -6.53 3.42
C SER A 116 -11.64 -5.66 2.89
N ASP A 117 -11.47 -4.48 3.48
CA ASP A 117 -10.38 -3.55 3.18
C ASP A 117 -9.08 -3.85 3.95
N VAL A 118 -9.08 -4.82 4.87
CA VAL A 118 -7.92 -5.23 5.67
C VAL A 118 -7.52 -6.71 5.50
N GLU A 119 -8.28 -7.48 4.74
CA GLU A 119 -7.95 -8.88 4.48
C GLU A 119 -6.97 -8.98 3.31
N TYR A 120 -5.84 -9.68 3.52
CA TYR A 120 -4.87 -9.94 2.47
C TYR A 120 -5.45 -10.91 1.44
N PHE A 121 -5.37 -10.60 0.15
CA PHE A 121 -5.99 -11.42 -0.89
C PHE A 121 -5.04 -12.48 -1.45
N LEU A 122 -3.91 -12.05 -1.98
CA LEU A 122 -2.94 -12.92 -2.67
C LEU A 122 -1.79 -13.37 -1.76
N ASP A 123 -1.79 -12.87 -0.53
CA ASP A 123 -0.80 -13.19 0.48
C ASP A 123 -1.50 -13.67 1.76
N THR A 124 -0.78 -14.41 2.60
CA THR A 124 -1.25 -14.88 3.91
C THR A 124 -0.18 -14.63 4.95
N VAL A 125 -0.59 -14.10 6.10
CA VAL A 125 0.32 -13.88 7.23
C VAL A 125 0.79 -15.23 7.76
N ASP A 126 2.10 -15.42 7.76
CA ASP A 126 2.82 -16.58 8.30
C ASP A 126 3.96 -16.02 9.16
N ALA A 127 3.57 -15.56 10.36
CA ALA A 127 4.41 -14.74 11.23
C ALA A 127 5.80 -15.34 11.48
N PRO A 128 6.85 -14.52 11.44
CA PRO A 128 6.85 -13.05 11.42
C PRO A 128 6.81 -12.43 10.00
N ARG A 129 6.49 -13.19 8.98
CA ARG A 129 6.45 -12.76 7.59
C ARG A 129 5.12 -13.08 6.93
N VAL A 130 5.06 -12.88 5.63
CA VAL A 130 3.96 -13.27 4.77
C VAL A 130 4.43 -14.28 3.73
N ARG A 131 3.52 -15.11 3.28
CA ARG A 131 3.69 -16.04 2.14
C ARG A 131 2.60 -15.82 1.11
N SER A 132 2.82 -16.28 -0.10
CA SER A 132 1.75 -16.32 -1.10
C SER A 132 0.57 -17.17 -0.59
N ALA A 133 -0.64 -16.71 -0.85
CA ALA A 133 -1.87 -17.43 -0.56
C ALA A 133 -1.95 -18.72 -1.39
N THR A 134 -2.49 -19.77 -0.79
CA THR A 134 -2.79 -21.02 -1.52
C THR A 134 -3.98 -20.83 -2.46
N PRO A 135 -4.16 -21.68 -3.47
CA PRO A 135 -5.35 -21.62 -4.33
C PRO A 135 -6.67 -21.66 -3.55
N ASP A 136 -6.75 -22.45 -2.47
CA ASP A 136 -7.97 -22.54 -1.64
C ASP A 136 -8.25 -21.24 -0.88
N GLU A 137 -7.22 -20.60 -0.33
CA GLU A 137 -7.33 -19.29 0.33
C GLU A 137 -7.78 -18.20 -0.66
N ILE A 138 -7.25 -18.23 -1.89
CA ILE A 138 -7.65 -17.29 -2.95
C ILE A 138 -9.13 -17.48 -3.31
N GLU A 139 -9.58 -18.71 -3.54
CA GLU A 139 -10.98 -18.98 -3.89
C GLU A 139 -11.95 -18.58 -2.77
N GLU A 140 -11.59 -18.85 -1.52
CA GLU A 140 -12.41 -18.49 -0.36
C GLU A 140 -12.55 -16.96 -0.23
N ARG A 141 -11.48 -16.21 -0.44
CA ARG A 141 -11.45 -14.74 -0.38
C ARG A 141 -12.10 -14.08 -1.60
N LEU A 142 -12.00 -14.71 -2.78
CA LEU A 142 -12.65 -14.26 -4.01
C LEU A 142 -14.19 -14.29 -3.89
N GLY A 143 -14.72 -15.30 -3.22
CA GLY A 143 -16.16 -15.45 -3.01
C GLY A 143 -16.95 -15.50 -4.33
N PRO A 144 -18.10 -14.80 -4.41
CA PRO A 144 -19.01 -14.88 -5.57
C PRO A 144 -18.61 -13.98 -6.75
N VAL A 145 -17.45 -13.33 -6.72
CA VAL A 145 -17.04 -12.41 -7.80
C VAL A 145 -16.75 -13.20 -9.08
N SER A 146 -17.46 -12.87 -10.15
CA SER A 146 -17.37 -13.56 -11.45
C SER A 146 -16.63 -12.74 -12.53
N ALA A 147 -16.15 -11.54 -12.22
CA ALA A 147 -15.38 -10.69 -13.15
C ALA A 147 -14.15 -11.42 -13.68
N ALA A 148 -13.79 -11.22 -14.94
CA ALA A 148 -12.63 -11.85 -15.57
C ALA A 148 -11.29 -11.40 -14.96
N VAL A 149 -11.27 -10.20 -14.38
CA VAL A 149 -10.12 -9.59 -13.69
C VAL A 149 -10.55 -9.06 -12.33
N VAL A 150 -9.76 -9.34 -11.30
CA VAL A 150 -9.91 -8.75 -9.96
C VAL A 150 -8.61 -8.07 -9.59
N LEU A 151 -8.68 -6.77 -9.30
CA LEU A 151 -7.54 -5.94 -8.95
C LEU A 151 -7.61 -5.58 -7.47
N CYS A 152 -6.53 -5.86 -6.73
CA CYS A 152 -6.41 -5.61 -5.30
C CYS A 152 -5.11 -4.88 -4.95
N GLY A 153 -5.00 -4.34 -3.75
CA GLY A 153 -3.84 -3.66 -3.18
C GLY A 153 -3.50 -4.17 -1.78
N HIS A 154 -3.33 -3.24 -0.83
CA HIS A 154 -3.21 -3.42 0.61
C HIS A 154 -1.92 -4.10 1.10
N THR A 155 -1.51 -5.23 0.52
CA THR A 155 -0.31 -5.95 1.00
C THR A 155 1.00 -5.32 0.53
N HIS A 156 0.96 -4.35 -0.38
CA HIS A 156 2.12 -3.73 -1.05
C HIS A 156 2.98 -4.71 -1.85
N ILE A 157 2.64 -5.99 -1.91
CA ILE A 157 3.43 -7.03 -2.59
C ILE A 157 2.92 -7.18 -4.03
N PRO A 158 3.74 -6.84 -5.04
CA PRO A 158 3.33 -7.02 -6.42
C PRO A 158 3.18 -8.52 -6.74
N SER A 159 1.98 -8.94 -7.08
CA SER A 159 1.68 -10.35 -7.33
C SER A 159 0.56 -10.56 -8.35
N MET A 160 0.56 -11.73 -8.99
CA MET A 160 -0.50 -12.18 -9.89
C MET A 160 -0.82 -13.64 -9.65
N ALA A 161 -2.11 -13.97 -9.73
CA ALA A 161 -2.60 -15.34 -9.65
C ALA A 161 -3.72 -15.59 -10.66
N ARG A 162 -4.07 -16.84 -10.87
CA ARG A 162 -5.27 -17.26 -11.57
C ARG A 162 -6.18 -18.04 -10.64
N SER A 163 -7.47 -17.69 -10.61
CA SER A 163 -8.47 -18.50 -9.93
C SER A 163 -8.69 -19.82 -10.66
N ARG A 164 -9.35 -20.76 -10.01
CA ARG A 164 -9.76 -22.04 -10.66
C ARG A 164 -10.66 -21.83 -11.87
N ALA A 165 -11.43 -20.74 -11.89
CA ALA A 165 -12.26 -20.35 -13.04
C ALA A 165 -11.45 -19.62 -14.13
N GLY A 166 -10.14 -19.39 -13.95
CA GLY A 166 -9.27 -18.72 -14.91
C GLY A 166 -9.24 -17.19 -14.82
N GLN A 167 -9.92 -16.58 -13.84
CA GLN A 167 -9.90 -15.14 -13.61
C GLN A 167 -8.47 -14.66 -13.28
N LEU A 168 -8.08 -13.53 -13.81
CA LEU A 168 -6.81 -12.87 -13.45
C LEU A 168 -6.98 -12.09 -12.15
N LEU A 169 -6.21 -12.43 -11.12
CA LEU A 169 -6.10 -11.65 -9.89
C LEU A 169 -4.75 -10.94 -9.88
N LEU A 170 -4.71 -9.65 -9.56
CA LEU A 170 -3.49 -8.88 -9.59
C LEU A 170 -3.45 -7.84 -8.46
N ASN A 171 -2.31 -7.83 -7.74
CA ASN A 171 -1.89 -6.75 -6.86
C ASN A 171 -0.71 -6.02 -7.51
N PRO A 172 -0.79 -4.70 -7.76
CA PRO A 172 0.29 -3.95 -8.40
C PRO A 172 1.50 -3.73 -7.49
N GLY A 173 1.37 -4.01 -6.19
CA GLY A 173 2.26 -3.52 -5.15
C GLY A 173 1.95 -2.07 -4.78
N SER A 174 2.84 -1.44 -4.03
CA SER A 174 2.68 -0.06 -3.56
C SER A 174 3.41 0.94 -4.45
N VAL A 175 2.75 2.05 -4.79
CA VAL A 175 3.41 3.21 -5.40
C VAL A 175 4.35 3.86 -4.40
N GLY A 176 3.92 4.04 -3.15
CA GLY A 176 4.55 4.96 -2.21
C GLY A 176 5.37 4.36 -1.07
N LEU A 177 5.12 3.11 -0.68
CA LEU A 177 5.75 2.51 0.49
C LEU A 177 6.09 1.03 0.28
N GLN A 178 7.37 0.67 0.33
CA GLN A 178 7.83 -0.66 -0.09
C GLN A 178 8.07 -1.63 1.06
N ALA A 179 7.93 -1.19 2.31
CA ALA A 179 8.01 -2.04 3.49
C ALA A 179 7.22 -1.45 4.66
N TYR A 180 6.66 -2.30 5.50
CA TYR A 180 5.97 -1.91 6.72
C TYR A 180 5.89 -3.07 7.72
N GLU A 181 5.55 -2.74 8.97
CA GLU A 181 5.17 -3.70 10.02
C GLU A 181 3.68 -3.54 10.33
N ASP A 182 2.99 -4.66 10.55
CA ASP A 182 1.62 -4.66 11.06
C ASP A 182 1.49 -5.62 12.26
N GLY A 183 0.64 -5.26 13.20
CA GLY A 183 0.30 -6.07 14.37
C GLY A 183 -0.91 -7.00 14.19
N ASN A 184 -1.62 -6.90 13.07
CA ASN A 184 -2.86 -7.62 12.82
C ASN A 184 -2.74 -8.62 11.65
N PRO A 185 -3.25 -9.84 11.80
CA PRO A 185 -3.80 -10.47 12.99
C PRO A 185 -2.73 -10.81 14.04
N VAL A 186 -1.47 -10.83 13.67
CA VAL A 186 -0.29 -11.06 14.49
C VAL A 186 0.86 -10.27 13.88
N HIS A 187 1.82 -9.83 14.72
CA HIS A 187 2.97 -9.04 14.25
C HIS A 187 3.70 -9.74 13.09
N HIS A 188 3.82 -9.02 12.00
CA HIS A 188 4.53 -9.47 10.81
C HIS A 188 5.15 -8.29 10.05
N VAL A 189 6.05 -8.62 9.13
CA VAL A 189 6.79 -7.65 8.33
C VAL A 189 6.56 -7.94 6.85
N VAL A 190 6.31 -6.89 6.08
CA VAL A 190 6.25 -6.90 4.62
C VAL A 190 7.43 -6.13 4.07
N GLU A 191 8.19 -6.71 3.14
CA GLU A 191 9.38 -6.12 2.53
C GLU A 191 9.49 -6.49 1.06
N ASN A 192 9.61 -5.49 0.18
CA ASN A 192 9.79 -5.70 -1.26
C ASN A 192 11.27 -5.70 -1.70
N HIS A 193 12.20 -5.39 -0.80
CA HIS A 193 13.65 -5.37 -1.03
C HIS A 193 14.10 -4.46 -2.19
N SER A 194 13.32 -3.46 -2.54
CA SER A 194 13.61 -2.44 -3.55
C SER A 194 12.85 -1.16 -3.20
N PRO A 195 13.44 0.02 -3.34
CA PRO A 195 12.76 1.30 -3.10
C PRO A 195 11.84 1.73 -4.26
N ASP A 196 11.90 1.07 -5.42
CA ASP A 196 11.21 1.49 -6.62
C ASP A 196 9.69 1.51 -6.45
N ALA A 197 9.04 2.56 -6.97
CA ALA A 197 7.59 2.64 -7.01
C ALA A 197 7.00 1.50 -7.87
N ARG A 198 5.93 0.85 -7.37
CA ARG A 198 5.28 -0.26 -8.05
C ARG A 198 3.94 0.15 -8.63
N TYR A 199 3.62 -0.38 -9.80
CA TYR A 199 2.31 -0.28 -10.41
C TYR A 199 2.13 -1.44 -11.41
N ALA A 200 0.94 -1.58 -11.98
CA ALA A 200 0.71 -2.61 -12.99
C ALA A 200 -0.04 -2.07 -14.20
N ILE A 201 0.00 -2.84 -15.28
CA ILE A 201 -0.89 -2.68 -16.44
C ILE A 201 -1.62 -4.00 -16.65
N VAL A 202 -2.94 -3.96 -16.78
CA VAL A 202 -3.73 -5.08 -17.27
C VAL A 202 -4.27 -4.74 -18.66
N GLU A 203 -4.22 -5.70 -19.56
CA GLU A 203 -4.60 -5.52 -20.95
C GLU A 203 -5.43 -6.69 -21.45
N ARG A 204 -6.52 -6.36 -22.16
CA ARG A 204 -7.34 -7.35 -22.86
C ARG A 204 -6.78 -7.63 -24.24
N GLN A 205 -6.39 -8.85 -24.50
CA GLN A 205 -5.90 -9.32 -25.80
C GLN A 205 -6.87 -10.41 -26.34
N GLY A 206 -7.75 -10.03 -27.25
CA GLY A 206 -8.85 -10.88 -27.70
C GLY A 206 -9.83 -11.18 -26.55
N ARG A 207 -9.89 -12.44 -26.12
CA ARG A 207 -10.72 -12.88 -24.96
C ARG A 207 -9.92 -13.02 -23.66
N GLU A 208 -8.61 -12.87 -23.70
CA GLU A 208 -7.74 -13.08 -22.53
C GLU A 208 -7.32 -11.76 -21.93
N TRP A 209 -7.22 -11.74 -20.60
CA TRP A 209 -6.60 -10.67 -19.86
C TRP A 209 -5.20 -11.05 -19.44
N ARG A 210 -4.25 -10.11 -19.63
CA ARG A 210 -2.85 -10.22 -19.23
C ARG A 210 -2.47 -9.09 -18.30
N GLY A 211 -1.63 -9.40 -17.32
CA GLY A 211 -1.06 -8.43 -16.38
C GLY A 211 0.43 -8.26 -16.61
N GLN A 212 0.93 -7.06 -16.34
CA GLN A 212 2.35 -6.73 -16.26
C GLN A 212 2.61 -5.95 -14.98
N LEU A 213 3.46 -6.47 -14.11
CA LEU A 213 3.96 -5.78 -12.92
C LEU A 213 5.17 -4.92 -13.32
N LEU A 214 5.23 -3.69 -12.80
CA LEU A 214 6.20 -2.69 -13.20
C LEU A 214 6.84 -2.04 -11.96
N ALA A 215 8.12 -1.69 -12.10
CA ALA A 215 8.89 -0.98 -11.09
C ALA A 215 9.52 0.27 -11.73
N VAL A 216 9.45 1.39 -11.05
CA VAL A 216 9.91 2.69 -11.55
C VAL A 216 10.83 3.34 -10.53
N PRO A 217 12.08 3.60 -10.85
CA PRO A 217 12.96 4.40 -10.01
C PRO A 217 12.42 5.83 -9.86
N TYR A 218 12.57 6.37 -8.64
CA TYR A 218 12.26 7.77 -8.34
C TYR A 218 13.24 8.33 -7.31
N ASP A 219 13.12 9.59 -6.93
CA ASP A 219 13.94 10.18 -5.87
C ASP A 219 13.48 9.69 -4.49
N HIS A 220 13.73 8.41 -4.21
CA HIS A 220 13.42 7.78 -2.93
C HIS A 220 14.30 8.31 -1.80
N ALA A 221 15.52 8.80 -2.10
CA ALA A 221 16.41 9.39 -1.10
C ALA A 221 15.82 10.70 -0.55
N GLY A 222 15.30 11.58 -1.42
CA GLY A 222 14.61 12.80 -1.00
C GLY A 222 13.36 12.51 -0.18
N ALA A 223 12.58 11.48 -0.55
CA ALA A 223 11.41 11.04 0.23
C ALA A 223 11.83 10.49 1.62
N ALA A 224 12.89 9.71 1.68
CA ALA A 224 13.43 9.17 2.93
C ALA A 224 13.96 10.27 3.85
N ASP A 225 14.68 11.25 3.31
CA ASP A 225 15.13 12.43 4.06
C ASP A 225 13.95 13.21 4.67
N LEU A 226 12.86 13.36 3.93
CA LEU A 226 11.65 13.99 4.42
C LEU A 226 11.01 13.19 5.56
N ALA A 227 10.93 11.87 5.43
CA ALA A 227 10.44 10.98 6.50
C ALA A 227 11.31 11.09 7.76
N ARG A 228 12.64 11.07 7.62
CA ARG A 228 13.61 11.27 8.73
C ARG A 228 13.41 12.61 9.43
N GLN A 229 13.29 13.72 8.68
CA GLN A 229 13.03 15.05 9.24
C GLN A 229 11.73 15.13 10.04
N ARG A 230 10.75 14.27 9.72
CA ARG A 230 9.47 14.14 10.42
C ARG A 230 9.45 13.08 11.53
N GLY A 231 10.64 12.59 11.92
CA GLY A 231 10.80 11.64 13.03
C GLY A 231 10.26 10.25 12.73
N ARG A 232 10.30 9.82 11.46
CA ARG A 232 9.81 8.50 11.00
C ARG A 232 10.97 7.65 10.42
N PRO A 233 11.85 7.11 11.30
CA PRO A 233 12.97 6.27 10.86
C PRO A 233 12.52 4.94 10.26
N ASP A 234 11.33 4.44 10.63
CA ASP A 234 10.67 3.30 10.02
C ASP A 234 10.41 3.54 8.52
N TRP A 235 9.86 4.71 8.18
CA TRP A 235 9.64 5.12 6.80
C TRP A 235 10.94 5.40 6.06
N GLU A 236 11.93 6.01 6.70
CA GLU A 236 13.25 6.25 6.10
C GLU A 236 13.85 4.94 5.58
N ALA A 237 13.90 3.88 6.41
CA ALA A 237 14.43 2.59 6.00
C ALA A 237 13.59 1.92 4.89
N ALA A 238 12.26 1.97 5.02
CA ALA A 238 11.34 1.43 4.02
C ALA A 238 11.51 2.09 2.65
N LEU A 239 11.69 3.41 2.61
CA LEU A 239 11.88 4.18 1.38
C LEU A 239 13.27 4.00 0.76
N LEU A 240 14.33 3.89 1.59
CA LEU A 240 15.70 3.72 1.08
C LEU A 240 15.95 2.32 0.52
N TYR A 241 15.38 1.30 1.17
CA TYR A 241 15.81 -0.07 0.94
C TYR A 241 14.65 -1.04 0.60
N GLY A 242 13.40 -0.60 0.74
CA GLY A 242 12.25 -1.51 0.69
C GLY A 242 12.31 -2.56 1.80
N ARG A 243 12.86 -2.18 2.96
CA ARG A 243 13.04 -3.03 4.15
C ARG A 243 12.75 -2.24 5.41
N MET A 244 12.34 -2.96 6.45
CA MET A 244 12.24 -2.37 7.77
C MET A 244 13.63 -2.24 8.41
N ALA A 245 13.80 -1.21 9.25
CA ALA A 245 15.02 -1.09 10.04
C ALA A 245 15.13 -2.29 11.00
N ALA A 246 16.31 -2.92 11.05
CA ALA A 246 16.55 -3.91 12.07
C ALA A 246 16.32 -3.27 13.46
N PRO A 247 15.65 -3.95 14.42
CA PRO A 247 15.54 -3.43 15.76
C PRO A 247 16.94 -3.11 16.29
N LEU A 248 17.11 -1.89 16.83
CA LEU A 248 18.37 -1.52 17.47
C LEU A 248 18.68 -2.59 18.54
N PRO A 249 19.92 -3.11 18.59
CA PRO A 249 20.28 -4.05 19.63
C PRO A 249 19.98 -3.40 20.98
N SER A 250 19.18 -4.06 21.80
CA SER A 250 18.92 -3.63 23.16
C SER A 250 20.26 -3.46 23.86
N HIS A 251 20.62 -2.23 24.24
CA HIS A 251 21.81 -2.02 25.08
C HIS A 251 21.64 -2.90 26.32
N PRO A 252 22.61 -3.78 26.63
CA PRO A 252 22.58 -4.48 27.92
C PRO A 252 22.59 -3.39 29.00
N ALA A 253 21.59 -3.43 29.88
CA ALA A 253 21.55 -2.54 31.03
C ALA A 253 22.91 -2.56 31.72
N ALA A 254 23.52 -1.39 31.89
CA ALA A 254 24.81 -1.26 32.52
C ALA A 254 24.77 -2.03 33.84
N ALA A 255 25.57 -3.08 33.93
CA ALA A 255 25.72 -3.88 35.11
C ALA A 255 26.12 -2.95 36.27
N GLY A 256 25.24 -2.85 37.26
CA GLY A 256 25.40 -1.98 38.41
C GLY A 256 26.78 -2.15 39.03
N GLY A 257 27.49 -1.03 39.15
CA GLY A 257 28.78 -0.95 39.79
C GLY A 257 28.71 -1.54 41.21
N ARG A 258 29.48 -2.59 41.44
CA ARG A 258 29.79 -3.05 42.80
C ARG A 258 30.67 -1.97 43.46
N THR A 259 30.17 -1.30 44.44
CA THR A 259 30.95 -0.53 45.42
C THR A 259 31.86 -1.50 46.18
N PRO A 260 33.19 -1.26 46.26
CA PRO A 260 34.02 -2.03 47.16
C PRO A 260 33.75 -1.55 48.60
N GLY A 261 33.18 -2.46 49.38
CA GLY A 261 33.02 -2.24 50.83
C GLY A 261 34.39 -2.14 51.47
N GLY A 262 34.67 -1.02 52.14
CA GLY A 262 35.76 -0.94 53.09
C GLY A 262 35.46 -1.77 54.31
N SER A 263 36.46 -2.44 54.80
CA SER A 263 36.48 -3.06 56.14
C SER A 263 37.52 -2.39 57.00
N PRO A 264 37.30 -2.43 58.34
CA PRO A 264 38.00 -1.64 59.34
C PRO A 264 39.46 -2.02 59.57
#